data_f30231f0ed4915a8106b4715167697a7
#
_entry.id   f30231f0ed4915a8106b4715167697a7
#
_cell.length_a   1.000
_cell.length_b   1.000
_cell.length_c   1.000
_cell.angle_alpha   90.00
_cell.angle_beta   90.00
_cell.angle_gamma   90.00
#
_symmetry.space_group_name_H-M   'P 1'
#
loop_
_entity.id
_entity.type
_entity.pdbx_description
1 polymer ?
#
loop_
_entity_poly.entity_id
_entity_poly.type
_entity_poly.pdbx_seq_one_letter_code
_entity_poly.pdbx_strand_id
1 'polypeptide(L)'
;MPGSPAPHAKSQMPAVVAGFEHVKRYWDPGCERWSAKILPGEYFVTRSDEAITTVLGSCIAACIRDPVTRIGGMNHFMLPEDGSTGKSSWIEGPGGLATRYGSYAMESLINELMKLGARRDRLEVKLFGGGRILSSMTDVGQRNIAFAREFLKMEGFKIAAEDVGDVCPRRVIYFPDTGVVLMKRLRALDVSAIAQRESIYLTHLAAKPADDDVELFD
;
A
#
# COMPACT_ATOMS: atom_id res chain seq x y z
N MET A 1 18.98 -16.65 -38.78
CA MET A 1 19.10 -16.17 -37.40
C MET A 1 18.27 -14.93 -37.28
N PRO A 2 17.10 -14.93 -36.60
CA PRO A 2 16.36 -13.69 -36.33
C PRO A 2 17.16 -12.90 -35.28
N GLY A 3 17.48 -11.64 -35.60
CA GLY A 3 18.20 -10.74 -34.73
C GLY A 3 17.49 -10.53 -33.40
N SER A 4 18.23 -10.54 -32.29
CA SER A 4 17.72 -10.13 -30.98
C SER A 4 17.14 -8.73 -31.09
N PRO A 5 15.94 -8.48 -30.54
CA PRO A 5 15.40 -7.12 -30.51
C PRO A 5 16.38 -6.21 -29.77
N ALA A 6 16.63 -5.02 -30.35
CA ALA A 6 17.45 -4.01 -29.71
C ALA A 6 16.89 -3.67 -28.31
N PRO A 7 17.75 -3.42 -27.31
CA PRO A 7 17.26 -3.02 -25.99
C PRO A 7 16.47 -1.71 -26.15
N HIS A 8 15.22 -1.73 -25.69
CA HIS A 8 14.38 -0.54 -25.68
C HIS A 8 15.09 0.58 -24.94
N ALA A 9 15.26 1.73 -25.60
CA ALA A 9 15.91 2.88 -25.02
C ALA A 9 15.17 3.27 -23.72
N LYS A 10 15.93 3.42 -22.63
CA LYS A 10 15.41 3.87 -21.33
C LYS A 10 14.65 5.18 -21.55
N SER A 11 13.33 5.16 -21.33
CA SER A 11 12.49 6.35 -21.43
C SER A 11 12.95 7.41 -20.42
N GLN A 12 12.70 8.68 -20.72
CA GLN A 12 12.95 9.75 -19.76
C GLN A 12 12.10 9.52 -18.51
N MET A 13 12.66 9.78 -17.33
CA MET A 13 11.92 9.67 -16.07
C MET A 13 10.74 10.64 -16.08
N PRO A 14 9.50 10.16 -15.85
CA PRO A 14 8.32 11.03 -15.81
C PRO A 14 8.43 12.09 -14.73
N ALA A 15 7.73 13.22 -14.88
CA ALA A 15 7.60 14.19 -13.81
C ALA A 15 6.86 13.56 -12.63
N VAL A 16 7.35 13.81 -11.42
CA VAL A 16 6.71 13.36 -10.19
C VAL A 16 5.55 14.28 -9.83
N VAL A 17 4.52 13.73 -9.21
CA VAL A 17 3.45 14.53 -8.59
C VAL A 17 4.04 15.27 -7.38
N ALA A 18 3.71 16.56 -7.22
CA ALA A 18 4.20 17.37 -6.11
C ALA A 18 3.90 16.70 -4.74
N GLY A 19 4.89 16.72 -3.84
CA GLY A 19 4.82 16.06 -2.53
C GLY A 19 5.38 14.63 -2.51
N PHE A 20 5.69 14.02 -3.68
CA PHE A 20 6.22 12.66 -3.76
C PHE A 20 7.69 12.61 -4.20
N GLU A 21 8.42 13.71 -4.14
CA GLU A 21 9.83 13.83 -4.53
C GLU A 21 10.75 12.96 -3.67
N HIS A 22 10.33 12.66 -2.46
CA HIS A 22 11.05 11.83 -1.50
C HIS A 22 10.98 10.32 -1.83
N VAL A 23 10.00 9.89 -2.63
CA VAL A 23 9.83 8.47 -2.98
C VAL A 23 10.91 8.03 -3.95
N LYS A 24 11.61 6.94 -3.62
CA LYS A 24 12.67 6.40 -4.45
C LYS A 24 12.13 5.89 -5.78
N ARG A 25 12.61 6.46 -6.88
CA ARG A 25 12.25 6.05 -8.24
C ARG A 25 13.47 5.53 -8.98
N TYR A 26 13.29 4.49 -9.78
CA TYR A 26 14.36 3.84 -10.55
C TYR A 26 13.80 3.19 -11.81
N TRP A 27 14.66 2.99 -12.81
CA TRP A 27 14.30 2.21 -13.98
C TRP A 27 14.34 0.73 -13.63
N ASP A 28 13.22 0.01 -13.82
CA ASP A 28 13.14 -1.44 -13.63
C ASP A 28 13.22 -2.14 -15.00
N PRO A 29 14.37 -2.77 -15.34
CA PRO A 29 14.52 -3.46 -16.62
C PRO A 29 13.64 -4.71 -16.74
N GLY A 30 13.13 -5.24 -15.64
CA GLY A 30 12.25 -6.42 -15.65
C GLY A 30 10.84 -6.13 -16.14
N CYS A 31 10.37 -4.90 -16.01
CA CYS A 31 9.09 -4.44 -16.56
C CYS A 31 9.26 -3.30 -17.58
N GLU A 32 10.51 -2.90 -17.88
CA GLU A 32 10.86 -1.84 -18.83
C GLU A 32 10.14 -0.51 -18.54
N ARG A 33 10.03 -0.15 -17.24
CA ARG A 33 9.36 1.06 -16.79
C ARG A 33 10.07 1.71 -15.62
N TRP A 34 9.85 3.00 -15.45
CA TRP A 34 10.16 3.67 -14.20
C TRP A 34 9.27 3.12 -13.09
N SER A 35 9.85 2.88 -11.93
CA SER A 35 9.17 2.26 -10.79
C SER A 35 9.40 3.08 -9.53
N ALA A 36 8.34 3.47 -8.87
CA ALA A 36 8.37 4.07 -7.55
C ALA A 36 8.34 2.96 -6.49
N LYS A 37 9.31 2.96 -5.58
CA LYS A 37 9.37 1.98 -4.48
C LYS A 37 8.83 2.63 -3.21
N ILE A 38 7.71 2.12 -2.71
CA ILE A 38 7.14 2.56 -1.44
C ILE A 38 7.51 1.62 -0.30
N LEU A 39 7.69 2.20 0.88
CA LEU A 39 8.00 1.55 2.15
C LEU A 39 6.76 1.53 3.07
N PRO A 40 6.77 0.78 4.19
CA PRO A 40 5.70 0.84 5.19
C PRO A 40 5.43 2.28 5.64
N GLY A 41 4.14 2.68 5.64
CA GLY A 41 3.69 4.03 5.95
C GLY A 41 3.67 5.00 4.77
N GLU A 42 4.18 4.60 3.63
CA GLU A 42 4.20 5.45 2.43
C GLU A 42 3.07 5.09 1.47
N TYR A 43 2.76 6.05 0.62
CA TYR A 43 1.95 5.87 -0.58
C TYR A 43 2.54 6.67 -1.74
N PHE A 44 2.11 6.34 -2.95
CA PHE A 44 2.52 7.04 -4.16
C PHE A 44 1.38 7.07 -5.15
N VAL A 45 1.23 8.21 -5.84
CA VAL A 45 0.25 8.39 -6.90
C VAL A 45 0.94 8.84 -8.20
N THR A 46 0.41 8.42 -9.32
CA THR A 46 0.92 8.82 -10.63
C THR A 46 -0.20 8.91 -11.67
N ARG A 47 0.03 9.71 -12.70
CA ARG A 47 -0.74 9.78 -13.94
C ARG A 47 0.09 9.42 -15.17
N SER A 48 1.27 8.90 -14.93
CA SER A 48 2.21 8.45 -15.94
C SER A 48 2.24 6.92 -16.01
N ASP A 49 2.92 6.38 -16.99
CA ASP A 49 3.09 4.93 -17.18
C ASP A 49 4.15 4.31 -16.26
N GLU A 50 4.24 4.82 -15.02
CA GLU A 50 5.13 4.31 -13.99
C GLU A 50 4.53 3.12 -13.27
N ALA A 51 5.37 2.20 -12.85
CA ALA A 51 5.01 1.15 -11.91
C ALA A 51 5.18 1.61 -10.47
N ILE A 52 4.42 1.03 -9.54
CA ILE A 52 4.61 1.20 -8.11
C ILE A 52 4.92 -0.16 -7.51
N THR A 53 6.00 -0.27 -6.74
CA THR A 53 6.43 -1.56 -6.20
C THR A 53 6.65 -1.51 -4.69
N THR A 54 6.32 -2.62 -4.05
CA THR A 54 6.60 -2.83 -2.62
C THR A 54 6.79 -4.31 -2.29
N VAL A 55 7.22 -4.58 -1.07
CA VAL A 55 7.31 -5.94 -0.52
C VAL A 55 6.50 -5.98 0.76
N LEU A 56 5.53 -6.87 0.81
CA LEU A 56 4.55 -7.03 1.88
C LEU A 56 4.78 -8.34 2.62
N GLY A 57 4.82 -8.27 3.91
CA GLY A 57 4.70 -9.40 4.82
C GLY A 57 3.31 -9.43 5.46
N SER A 58 3.20 -8.95 6.69
CA SER A 58 1.94 -8.75 7.42
C SER A 58 1.25 -7.42 7.08
N CYS A 59 1.96 -6.47 6.50
CA CYS A 59 1.40 -5.24 5.94
C CYS A 59 0.40 -5.50 4.82
N ILE A 60 -0.42 -4.49 4.51
CA ILE A 60 -1.35 -4.51 3.38
C ILE A 60 -1.10 -3.33 2.45
N ALA A 61 -1.42 -3.51 1.19
CA ALA A 61 -1.42 -2.46 0.18
C ALA A 61 -2.75 -2.44 -0.56
N ALA A 62 -3.30 -1.24 -0.72
CA ALA A 62 -4.40 -0.98 -1.63
C ALA A 62 -3.85 -0.37 -2.92
N CYS A 63 -4.12 -1.01 -4.05
CA CYS A 63 -3.87 -0.51 -5.39
C CYS A 63 -5.16 0.10 -5.91
N ILE A 64 -5.19 1.40 -6.14
CA ILE A 64 -6.40 2.13 -6.52
C ILE A 64 -6.15 2.92 -7.80
N ARG A 65 -7.11 2.91 -8.73
CA ARG A 65 -7.05 3.71 -9.96
C ARG A 65 -8.42 4.16 -10.45
N ASP A 66 -8.44 5.18 -11.27
CA ASP A 66 -9.54 5.51 -12.17
C ASP A 66 -9.19 5.01 -13.59
N PRO A 67 -9.88 4.01 -14.12
CA PRO A 67 -9.56 3.41 -15.43
C PRO A 67 -9.75 4.37 -16.61
N VAL A 68 -10.54 5.43 -16.44
CA VAL A 68 -10.81 6.41 -17.51
C VAL A 68 -9.67 7.42 -17.61
N THR A 69 -9.26 8.01 -16.48
CA THR A 69 -8.15 8.97 -16.44
C THR A 69 -6.79 8.30 -16.39
N ARG A 70 -6.72 6.99 -16.05
CA ARG A 70 -5.50 6.21 -15.80
C ARG A 70 -4.66 6.73 -14.64
N ILE A 71 -5.22 7.63 -13.83
CA ILE A 71 -4.61 8.07 -12.58
C ILE A 71 -4.77 6.95 -11.56
N GLY A 72 -3.69 6.62 -10.89
CA GLY A 72 -3.75 5.61 -9.83
C GLY A 72 -2.58 5.68 -8.87
N GLY A 73 -2.66 4.89 -7.82
CA GLY A 73 -1.69 4.86 -6.76
C GLY A 73 -1.75 3.59 -5.93
N MET A 74 -0.80 3.46 -5.04
CA MET A 74 -0.71 2.35 -4.09
C MET A 74 -0.23 2.89 -2.75
N ASN A 75 -0.82 2.41 -1.65
CA ASN A 75 -0.30 2.61 -0.30
C ASN A 75 0.34 1.33 0.24
N HIS A 76 1.06 1.48 1.35
CA HIS A 76 1.63 0.37 2.10
C HIS A 76 1.48 0.70 3.59
N PHE A 77 0.58 0.04 4.28
CA PHE A 77 0.34 0.32 5.70
C PHE A 77 0.23 -0.93 6.56
N MET A 78 0.37 -0.72 7.86
CA MET A 78 0.18 -1.70 8.92
C MET A 78 -0.49 -0.99 10.08
N LEU A 79 -1.51 -1.59 10.66
CA LEU A 79 -2.17 -1.04 11.85
C LEU A 79 -1.24 -1.17 13.06
N PRO A 80 -1.17 -0.15 13.93
CA PRO A 80 -0.48 -0.27 15.21
C PRO A 80 -1.13 -1.36 16.08
N GLU A 81 -0.36 -1.88 17.03
CA GLU A 81 -0.92 -2.76 18.05
C GLU A 81 -1.76 -1.93 19.02
N ASP A 82 -3.00 -2.35 19.26
CA ASP A 82 -3.77 -1.81 20.37
C ASP A 82 -3.16 -2.33 21.66
N GLY A 83 -2.70 -1.45 22.53
CA GLY A 83 -2.12 -1.80 23.84
C GLY A 83 -3.10 -2.46 24.82
N SER A 84 -4.29 -2.84 24.39
CA SER A 84 -5.29 -3.53 25.18
C SER A 84 -5.14 -5.04 25.06
N THR A 85 -4.68 -5.65 26.13
CA THR A 85 -4.62 -7.09 26.30
C THR A 85 -5.99 -7.76 26.06
N GLY A 86 -6.12 -8.47 24.96
CA GLY A 86 -6.99 -9.66 24.89
C GLY A 86 -8.41 -9.53 24.39
N LYS A 87 -8.89 -8.35 23.95
CA LYS A 87 -10.17 -8.26 23.22
C LYS A 87 -10.03 -7.33 22.02
N SER A 88 -10.51 -7.81 20.89
CA SER A 88 -10.56 -7.13 19.61
C SER A 88 -11.43 -5.86 19.69
N SER A 89 -10.88 -4.76 20.23
CA SER A 89 -11.66 -3.52 20.44
C SER A 89 -11.69 -2.60 19.20
N TRP A 90 -11.09 -3.01 18.10
CA TRP A 90 -11.16 -2.24 16.86
C TRP A 90 -12.55 -2.22 16.20
N ILE A 91 -13.47 -3.11 16.70
CA ILE A 91 -14.88 -3.13 16.32
C ILE A 91 -15.74 -2.25 17.28
N GLU A 92 -15.21 -1.89 18.46
CA GLU A 92 -15.98 -1.23 19.52
C GLU A 92 -15.89 0.30 19.54
N GLY A 93 -15.78 0.97 18.39
CA GLY A 93 -15.96 2.42 18.32
C GLY A 93 -15.16 3.13 17.22
N PRO A 94 -15.68 4.23 16.69
CA PRO A 94 -15.05 5.00 15.59
C PRO A 94 -13.88 5.87 16.05
N GLY A 95 -12.99 5.40 16.95
CA GLY A 95 -11.97 6.27 17.55
C GLY A 95 -10.66 5.62 18.00
N GLY A 96 -10.47 4.30 17.82
CA GLY A 96 -9.21 3.64 18.20
C GLY A 96 -8.02 4.11 17.35
N LEU A 97 -6.81 4.17 17.93
CA LEU A 97 -5.58 4.60 17.25
C LEU A 97 -5.35 3.81 15.94
N ALA A 98 -5.56 2.49 15.98
CA ALA A 98 -5.41 1.63 14.80
C ALA A 98 -6.38 2.02 13.68
N THR A 99 -7.65 2.28 14.01
CA THR A 99 -8.67 2.70 13.04
C THR A 99 -8.32 4.06 12.43
N ARG A 100 -7.96 5.04 13.26
CA ARG A 100 -7.55 6.38 12.78
C ARG A 100 -6.36 6.29 11.82
N TYR A 101 -5.33 5.52 12.18
CA TYR A 101 -4.15 5.34 11.34
C TYR A 101 -4.47 4.66 10.00
N GLY A 102 -5.24 3.57 10.04
CA GLY A 102 -5.66 2.86 8.83
C GLY A 102 -6.55 3.72 7.93
N SER A 103 -7.52 4.44 8.51
CA SER A 103 -8.37 5.38 7.76
C SER A 103 -7.53 6.47 7.11
N TYR A 104 -6.62 7.09 7.84
CA TYR A 104 -5.70 8.09 7.28
C TYR A 104 -4.90 7.55 6.09
N ALA A 105 -4.36 6.32 6.19
CA ALA A 105 -3.58 5.71 5.10
C ALA A 105 -4.42 5.44 3.83
N MET A 106 -5.70 5.09 4.00
CA MET A 106 -6.62 4.85 2.88
C MET A 106 -7.15 6.16 2.30
N GLU A 107 -7.59 7.08 3.15
CA GLU A 107 -8.15 8.37 2.75
C GLU A 107 -7.11 9.26 2.07
N SER A 108 -5.87 9.28 2.57
CA SER A 108 -4.77 10.04 1.95
C SER A 108 -4.55 9.61 0.51
N LEU A 109 -4.50 8.31 0.24
CA LEU A 109 -4.36 7.80 -1.14
C LEU A 109 -5.56 8.20 -2.00
N ILE A 110 -6.79 7.98 -1.53
CA ILE A 110 -8.02 8.29 -2.28
C ILE A 110 -8.11 9.80 -2.57
N ASN A 111 -7.84 10.65 -1.57
CA ASN A 111 -7.90 12.08 -1.71
C ASN A 111 -6.86 12.61 -2.72
N GLU A 112 -5.63 12.08 -2.71
CA GLU A 112 -4.62 12.47 -3.69
C GLU A 112 -5.02 12.06 -5.11
N LEU A 113 -5.60 10.88 -5.31
CA LEU A 113 -6.14 10.49 -6.62
C LEU A 113 -7.24 11.45 -7.10
N MET A 114 -8.15 11.85 -6.20
CA MET A 114 -9.23 12.79 -6.52
C MET A 114 -8.68 14.19 -6.83
N LYS A 115 -7.68 14.68 -6.08
CA LYS A 115 -6.99 15.95 -6.38
C LYS A 115 -6.34 15.96 -7.77
N LEU A 116 -5.86 14.82 -8.23
CA LEU A 116 -5.31 14.66 -9.58
C LEU A 116 -6.38 14.57 -10.67
N GLY A 117 -7.66 14.46 -10.32
CA GLY A 117 -8.79 14.40 -11.26
C GLY A 117 -9.42 13.01 -11.42
N ALA A 118 -9.06 12.03 -10.63
CA ALA A 118 -9.78 10.76 -10.58
C ALA A 118 -11.17 10.97 -9.99
N ARG A 119 -12.15 10.20 -10.45
CA ARG A 119 -13.52 10.27 -9.92
C ARG A 119 -13.79 9.09 -8.99
N ARG A 120 -14.32 9.40 -7.80
CA ARG A 120 -14.62 8.42 -6.76
C ARG A 120 -15.51 7.26 -7.24
N ASP A 121 -16.51 7.56 -8.03
CA ASP A 121 -17.49 6.59 -8.57
C ASP A 121 -16.89 5.62 -9.60
N ARG A 122 -15.67 5.86 -10.07
CA ARG A 122 -14.96 5.03 -11.04
C ARG A 122 -13.74 4.30 -10.44
N LEU A 123 -13.44 4.52 -9.17
CA LEU A 123 -12.24 3.92 -8.57
C LEU A 123 -12.35 2.40 -8.52
N GLU A 124 -11.38 1.73 -9.11
CA GLU A 124 -11.13 0.30 -8.97
C GLU A 124 -10.11 0.05 -7.88
N VAL A 125 -10.39 -0.89 -7.00
CA VAL A 125 -9.53 -1.22 -5.85
C VAL A 125 -9.09 -2.67 -5.90
N LYS A 126 -7.81 -2.92 -5.62
CA LYS A 126 -7.24 -4.27 -5.41
C LYS A 126 -6.45 -4.28 -4.12
N LEU A 127 -6.49 -5.41 -3.38
CA LEU A 127 -5.81 -5.58 -2.09
C LEU A 127 -4.76 -6.68 -2.13
N PHE A 128 -3.60 -6.42 -1.53
CA PHE A 128 -2.52 -7.39 -1.43
C PHE A 128 -1.85 -7.33 -0.06
N GLY A 129 -1.38 -8.48 0.46
CA GLY A 129 -0.60 -8.52 1.70
C GLY A 129 -1.28 -9.27 2.85
N GLY A 130 -1.06 -8.81 4.08
CA GLY A 130 -1.65 -9.40 5.28
C GLY A 130 -1.16 -10.83 5.57
N GLY A 131 0.07 -11.18 5.17
CA GLY A 131 0.65 -12.49 5.43
C GLY A 131 1.00 -12.70 6.90
N ARG A 132 0.99 -13.94 7.36
CA ARG A 132 1.44 -14.30 8.72
C ARG A 132 2.93 -14.67 8.70
N ILE A 133 3.80 -13.66 8.65
CA ILE A 133 5.27 -13.87 8.60
C ILE A 133 5.94 -13.71 9.97
N LEU A 134 5.28 -13.09 10.94
CA LEU A 134 5.78 -12.89 12.30
C LEU A 134 5.17 -13.97 13.21
N SER A 135 5.97 -14.97 13.59
CA SER A 135 5.52 -16.07 14.46
C SER A 135 5.14 -15.64 15.87
N SER A 136 5.66 -14.51 16.34
CA SER A 136 5.41 -13.94 17.67
C SER A 136 4.25 -12.94 17.71
N MET A 137 3.75 -12.47 16.54
CA MET A 137 2.66 -11.51 16.43
C MET A 137 1.46 -12.19 15.79
N THR A 138 0.57 -12.67 16.61
CA THR A 138 -0.41 -13.69 16.25
C THR A 138 -1.46 -13.24 15.25
N ASP A 139 -1.68 -11.94 14.99
CA ASP A 139 -2.85 -11.57 14.18
C ASP A 139 -2.76 -10.26 13.38
N VAL A 140 -1.59 -9.61 13.31
CA VAL A 140 -1.43 -8.31 12.62
C VAL A 140 -1.91 -8.37 11.18
N GLY A 141 -1.52 -9.40 10.43
CA GLY A 141 -1.91 -9.56 9.04
C GLY A 141 -3.42 -9.67 8.86
N GLN A 142 -4.10 -10.47 9.70
CA GLN A 142 -5.55 -10.63 9.65
C GLN A 142 -6.28 -9.35 10.05
N ARG A 143 -5.78 -8.62 11.04
CA ARG A 143 -6.32 -7.32 11.43
C ARG A 143 -6.24 -6.30 10.29
N ASN A 144 -5.09 -6.23 9.62
CA ASN A 144 -4.90 -5.38 8.47
C ASN A 144 -5.87 -5.71 7.32
N ILE A 145 -6.08 -7.01 7.03
CA ILE A 145 -7.03 -7.48 6.01
C ILE A 145 -8.46 -7.08 6.40
N ALA A 146 -8.86 -7.39 7.63
CA ALA A 146 -10.21 -7.13 8.10
C ALA A 146 -10.52 -5.63 8.06
N PHE A 147 -9.60 -4.80 8.55
CA PHE A 147 -9.74 -3.34 8.48
C PHE A 147 -9.90 -2.86 7.04
N ALA A 148 -8.99 -3.26 6.12
CA ALA A 148 -9.03 -2.79 4.74
C ALA A 148 -10.35 -3.15 4.04
N ARG A 149 -10.84 -4.37 4.25
CA ARG A 149 -12.13 -4.82 3.69
C ARG A 149 -13.30 -4.03 4.26
N GLU A 150 -13.33 -3.84 5.59
CA GLU A 150 -14.42 -3.10 6.24
C GLU A 150 -14.41 -1.62 5.84
N PHE A 151 -13.24 -0.97 5.80
CA PHE A 151 -13.10 0.39 5.30
C PHE A 151 -13.68 0.52 3.88
N LEU A 152 -13.24 -0.33 2.95
CA LEU A 152 -13.71 -0.29 1.56
C LEU A 152 -15.21 -0.54 1.43
N LYS A 153 -15.75 -1.43 2.25
CA LYS A 153 -17.19 -1.71 2.31
C LYS A 153 -17.98 -0.51 2.81
N MET A 154 -17.54 0.13 3.91
CA MET A 154 -18.19 1.34 4.45
C MET A 154 -18.14 2.50 3.47
N GLU A 155 -17.03 2.66 2.77
CA GLU A 155 -16.83 3.68 1.73
C GLU A 155 -17.51 3.35 0.39
N GLY A 156 -18.17 2.19 0.28
CA GLY A 156 -18.91 1.77 -0.91
C GLY A 156 -18.03 1.30 -2.08
N PHE A 157 -16.75 1.02 -1.86
CA PHE A 157 -15.87 0.52 -2.90
C PHE A 157 -15.97 -0.99 -3.08
N LYS A 158 -15.94 -1.44 -4.33
CA LYS A 158 -15.85 -2.87 -4.67
C LYS A 158 -14.40 -3.27 -4.85
N ILE A 159 -13.99 -4.36 -4.20
CA ILE A 159 -12.68 -4.97 -4.41
C ILE A 159 -12.73 -5.77 -5.72
N ALA A 160 -11.98 -5.31 -6.72
CA ALA A 160 -11.93 -5.94 -8.03
C ALA A 160 -11.06 -7.21 -8.05
N ALA A 161 -10.03 -7.27 -7.20
CA ALA A 161 -9.19 -8.45 -7.01
C ALA A 161 -8.46 -8.36 -5.66
N GLU A 162 -8.11 -9.50 -5.09
CA GLU A 162 -7.28 -9.54 -3.89
C GLU A 162 -6.41 -10.80 -3.85
N ASP A 163 -5.21 -10.66 -3.26
CA ASP A 163 -4.35 -11.75 -2.82
C ASP A 163 -3.83 -11.39 -1.42
N VAL A 164 -4.56 -11.86 -0.40
CA VAL A 164 -4.33 -11.50 1.01
C VAL A 164 -4.21 -12.74 1.89
N GLY A 165 -3.54 -12.59 3.04
CA GLY A 165 -3.28 -13.70 3.95
C GLY A 165 -2.06 -14.51 3.54
N ASP A 166 -2.11 -15.84 3.78
CA ASP A 166 -1.01 -16.78 3.55
C ASP A 166 0.16 -16.60 4.56
N VAL A 167 1.20 -17.43 4.42
CA VAL A 167 2.40 -17.42 5.29
C VAL A 167 3.65 -16.90 4.57
N CYS A 168 3.51 -16.47 3.32
CA CYS A 168 4.60 -16.03 2.48
C CYS A 168 4.55 -14.52 2.26
N PRO A 169 5.68 -13.80 2.40
CA PRO A 169 5.77 -12.44 1.92
C PRO A 169 5.68 -12.40 0.40
N ARG A 170 5.29 -11.23 -0.13
CA ARG A 170 5.09 -11.04 -1.56
C ARG A 170 5.64 -9.71 -2.05
N ARG A 171 6.31 -9.73 -3.19
CA ARG A 171 6.62 -8.54 -3.97
C ARG A 171 5.43 -8.22 -4.86
N VAL A 172 4.99 -6.99 -4.81
CA VAL A 172 3.90 -6.45 -5.65
C VAL A 172 4.50 -5.40 -6.58
N ILE A 173 4.15 -5.46 -7.85
CA ILE A 173 4.41 -4.43 -8.87
C ILE A 173 3.06 -4.08 -9.49
N TYR A 174 2.63 -2.86 -9.27
CA TYR A 174 1.35 -2.35 -9.76
C TYR A 174 1.55 -1.35 -10.89
N PHE A 175 0.77 -1.48 -11.94
CA PHE A 175 0.74 -0.59 -13.10
C PHE A 175 -0.59 0.20 -13.09
N PRO A 176 -0.62 1.43 -12.56
CA PRO A 176 -1.86 2.20 -12.41
C PRO A 176 -2.56 2.48 -13.74
N ASP A 177 -1.79 2.73 -14.80
CA ASP A 177 -2.29 3.01 -16.15
C ASP A 177 -3.17 1.89 -16.72
N THR A 178 -2.81 0.64 -16.47
CA THR A 178 -3.51 -0.56 -16.96
C THR A 178 -4.32 -1.28 -15.87
N GLY A 179 -4.01 -1.03 -14.60
CA GLY A 179 -4.57 -1.75 -13.46
C GLY A 179 -3.97 -3.15 -13.25
N VAL A 180 -2.99 -3.55 -14.07
CA VAL A 180 -2.32 -4.84 -13.92
C VAL A 180 -1.49 -4.85 -12.64
N VAL A 181 -1.51 -5.97 -11.94
CA VAL A 181 -0.63 -6.24 -10.79
C VAL A 181 0.14 -7.52 -11.07
N LEU A 182 1.46 -7.43 -11.02
CA LEU A 182 2.34 -8.59 -10.98
C LEU A 182 2.70 -8.87 -9.52
N MET A 183 2.48 -10.09 -9.09
CA MET A 183 2.78 -10.51 -7.72
C MET A 183 3.69 -11.74 -7.73
N LYS A 184 4.72 -11.70 -6.89
CA LYS A 184 5.63 -12.84 -6.69
C LYS A 184 5.71 -13.16 -5.21
N ARG A 185 5.35 -14.41 -4.84
CA ARG A 185 5.61 -14.95 -3.50
C ARG A 185 7.10 -15.15 -3.31
N LEU A 186 7.61 -14.68 -2.16
CA LEU A 186 9.03 -14.75 -1.83
C LEU A 186 9.29 -16.00 -0.98
N ARG A 187 10.50 -16.54 -1.12
CA ARG A 187 10.89 -17.76 -0.41
C ARG A 187 11.30 -17.47 1.03
N ALA A 188 11.42 -18.51 1.85
CA ALA A 188 11.73 -18.45 3.28
C ALA A 188 13.01 -17.66 3.63
N LEU A 189 14.00 -17.62 2.75
CA LEU A 189 15.27 -16.89 2.97
C LEU A 189 15.06 -15.35 3.06
N ASP A 190 14.00 -14.83 2.43
CA ASP A 190 13.70 -13.40 2.44
C ASP A 190 12.83 -12.98 3.64
N VAL A 191 12.25 -13.95 4.36
CA VAL A 191 11.24 -13.70 5.41
C VAL A 191 11.84 -12.94 6.58
N SER A 192 13.06 -13.30 7.04
CA SER A 192 13.68 -12.70 8.21
C SER A 192 13.94 -11.19 8.05
N ALA A 193 14.44 -10.77 6.89
CA ALA A 193 14.72 -9.36 6.62
C ALA A 193 13.42 -8.53 6.49
N ILE A 194 12.35 -9.13 5.96
CA ILE A 194 11.05 -8.47 5.85
C ILE A 194 10.41 -8.38 7.23
N ALA A 195 10.40 -9.46 8.00
CA ALA A 195 9.90 -9.51 9.36
C ALA A 195 10.61 -8.48 10.28
N GLN A 196 11.94 -8.36 10.16
CA GLN A 196 12.69 -7.37 10.91
C GLN A 196 12.28 -5.92 10.57
N ARG A 197 12.10 -5.60 9.29
CA ARG A 197 11.64 -4.25 8.88
C ARG A 197 10.24 -3.95 9.40
N GLU A 198 9.33 -4.89 9.30
CA GLU A 198 7.97 -4.72 9.80
C GLU A 198 7.93 -4.61 11.31
N SER A 199 8.76 -5.36 12.04
CA SER A 199 8.90 -5.23 13.50
C SER A 199 9.43 -3.85 13.92
N ILE A 200 10.47 -3.34 13.25
CA ILE A 200 11.00 -1.99 13.50
C ILE A 200 9.91 -0.94 13.22
N TYR A 201 9.17 -1.10 12.13
CA TYR A 201 8.09 -0.17 11.79
C TYR A 201 6.97 -0.17 12.84
N LEU A 202 6.54 -1.34 13.34
CA LEU A 202 5.58 -1.45 14.44
C LEU A 202 6.06 -0.74 15.71
N THR A 203 7.33 -0.90 16.06
CA THR A 203 7.92 -0.23 17.23
C THR A 203 7.85 1.29 17.05
N HIS A 204 8.11 1.80 15.85
CA HIS A 204 8.00 3.23 15.56
C HIS A 204 6.54 3.73 15.62
N LEU A 205 5.58 2.93 15.16
CA LEU A 205 4.16 3.27 15.27
C LEU A 205 3.69 3.38 16.72
N ALA A 206 4.15 2.45 17.58
CA ALA A 206 3.83 2.47 19.02
C ALA A 206 4.49 3.65 19.77
N ALA A 207 5.63 4.15 19.28
CA ALA A 207 6.39 5.24 19.90
C ALA A 207 5.93 6.65 19.48
N LYS A 208 5.13 6.80 18.40
CA LYS A 208 4.53 8.09 18.04
C LYS A 208 3.30 8.33 18.93
N PRO A 209 3.32 9.34 19.85
CA PRO A 209 2.11 9.80 20.49
C PRO A 209 1.17 10.29 19.38
N ALA A 210 -0.14 10.11 19.59
CA ALA A 210 -1.13 10.81 18.79
C ALA A 210 -0.91 12.31 19.08
N ASP A 211 -0.26 13.02 18.14
CA ASP A 211 -0.21 14.48 18.19
C ASP A 211 -1.66 14.96 18.02
N ASP A 212 -2.25 15.33 19.15
CA ASP A 212 -3.50 16.07 19.24
C ASP A 212 -3.24 17.54 18.90
N ASP A 213 -2.72 17.82 17.72
CA ASP A 213 -2.80 19.16 17.14
C ASP A 213 -4.19 19.37 16.52
N VAL A 214 -5.21 19.35 17.36
CA VAL A 214 -6.50 19.96 17.06
C VAL A 214 -6.40 21.43 17.45
N GLU A 215 -5.97 22.28 16.54
CA GLU A 215 -6.21 23.73 16.66
C GLU A 215 -7.72 23.94 16.51
N LEU A 216 -8.38 24.23 17.64
CA LEU A 216 -9.74 24.75 17.67
C LEU A 216 -9.66 26.19 17.15
N PHE A 217 -10.18 26.42 15.97
CA PHE A 217 -10.49 27.78 15.49
C PHE A 217 -11.87 28.17 16.05
N ASP A 218 -11.89 29.13 16.99
CA ASP A 218 -13.10 29.85 17.44
C ASP A 218 -13.55 30.88 16.38
#